data_584c25946cec33b8a8541bb6c06929d2
#
_entry.id   584c25946cec33b8a8541bb6c06929d2
#
_cell.length_a   1.000
_cell.length_b   1.000
_cell.length_c   1.000
_cell.angle_alpha   90.00
_cell.angle_beta   90.00
_cell.angle_gamma   90.00
#
_symmetry.space_group_name_H-M   'P 1'
#
loop_
_entity.id
_entity.type
_entity.pdbx_description
1 polymer ?
#
loop_
_entity_poly.entity_id
_entity_poly.type
_entity_poly.pdbx_seq_one_letter_code
_entity_poly.pdbx_strand_id
1 'polypeptide(L)'
;MASIEEILLNLWNDSGFSHMFAAFKSTGWQNLVMIIVGCVLLYLGIGKKFEPLLLVGIAFGCILTNLPGAGLYNQGLWDNFMAEFLMDENGEYLLNELGEKIANPAYHSYGIIMREGGLLDIFYIGVKTSLYPCLIFMGVGAMTDFGPLLSNPKSLLLGAAAQLGVFAAFIGAIALGFTGEQAASIGIIGGADGPTAIFLTSKLAPELLGAIAVAAYSYMALIPLIQPPFMKLLTTPEMRKVKMVQTRQVSKTEKIIFPILVTVFVAMLLPDTAPLIGCLMLGNLFKETGLTDRLSDTAQNALMNIVTVLLSTAVGATMVGTTFLTAETLKIVVLGVCAFILSTVGGLLGGVAMYKLTKGKVNPLIGSAGVSAVPMAARVSNTMGQKYNPSNFLLMHAMGPNVAGVIGSAIAAGFLISVFGA
;
A
#
# COMPACT_ATOMS: atom_id res chain seq x y z
N MET A 1 -38.10 -1.12 39.17
CA MET A 1 -37.50 -0.03 38.33
C MET A 1 -36.14 0.28 38.96
N ALA A 2 -35.07 0.26 38.16
CA ALA A 2 -33.77 0.66 38.65
C ALA A 2 -33.84 2.12 39.17
N SER A 3 -33.15 2.43 40.25
CA SER A 3 -33.06 3.80 40.74
C SER A 3 -32.29 4.68 39.75
N ILE A 4 -32.54 5.99 39.76
CA ILE A 4 -31.79 6.93 38.89
C ILE A 4 -30.31 6.82 39.18
N GLU A 5 -29.91 6.60 40.43
CA GLU A 5 -28.54 6.42 40.86
C GLU A 5 -27.90 5.15 40.22
N GLU A 6 -28.62 4.02 40.22
CA GLU A 6 -28.18 2.79 39.56
C GLU A 6 -28.02 2.99 38.04
N ILE A 7 -28.94 3.73 37.42
CA ILE A 7 -28.86 4.02 35.96
C ILE A 7 -27.62 4.88 35.65
N LEU A 8 -27.36 5.92 36.46
CA LEU A 8 -26.20 6.78 36.26
C LEU A 8 -24.87 6.05 36.56
N LEU A 9 -24.87 5.14 37.54
CA LEU A 9 -23.70 4.34 37.87
C LEU A 9 -23.39 3.33 36.75
N ASN A 10 -24.41 2.68 36.23
CA ASN A 10 -24.25 1.76 35.09
C ASN A 10 -23.78 2.52 33.83
N LEU A 11 -24.35 3.70 33.56
CA LEU A 11 -23.92 4.55 32.43
C LEU A 11 -22.45 4.96 32.56
N TRP A 12 -21.99 5.27 33.75
CA TRP A 12 -20.59 5.57 33.99
C TRP A 12 -19.72 4.31 33.82
N ASN A 13 -20.10 3.21 34.45
CA ASN A 13 -19.33 1.97 34.37
C ASN A 13 -19.19 1.43 32.95
N ASP A 14 -20.23 1.58 32.12
CA ASP A 14 -20.23 1.18 30.70
C ASP A 14 -19.58 2.23 29.77
N SER A 15 -19.23 3.40 30.30
CA SER A 15 -18.63 4.45 29.49
C SER A 15 -17.17 4.12 29.10
N GLY A 16 -16.77 4.49 27.89
CA GLY A 16 -15.38 4.37 27.44
C GLY A 16 -14.38 5.13 28.33
N PHE A 17 -14.82 6.17 29.04
CA PHE A 17 -13.99 6.88 30.01
C PHE A 17 -13.67 5.99 31.22
N SER A 18 -14.67 5.31 31.78
CA SER A 18 -14.48 4.35 32.89
C SER A 18 -13.53 3.23 32.46
N HIS A 19 -13.74 2.61 31.31
CA HIS A 19 -12.85 1.60 30.77
C HIS A 19 -11.41 2.11 30.56
N MET A 20 -11.23 3.33 30.04
CA MET A 20 -9.93 3.94 29.84
C MET A 20 -9.20 4.18 31.17
N PHE A 21 -9.90 4.70 32.18
CA PHE A 21 -9.30 4.96 33.49
C PHE A 21 -9.00 3.67 34.26
N ALA A 22 -9.89 2.68 34.20
CA ALA A 22 -9.68 1.37 34.84
C ALA A 22 -8.46 0.65 34.28
N ALA A 23 -8.28 0.68 32.95
CA ALA A 23 -7.16 0.05 32.26
C ALA A 23 -5.95 0.98 32.05
N PHE A 24 -5.93 2.19 32.64
CA PHE A 24 -4.92 3.22 32.31
C PHE A 24 -3.48 2.76 32.52
N LYS A 25 -3.21 1.95 33.55
CA LYS A 25 -1.87 1.42 33.82
C LYS A 25 -1.43 0.29 32.90
N SER A 26 -2.36 -0.36 32.21
CA SER A 26 -2.07 -1.46 31.27
C SER A 26 -2.14 -1.00 29.81
N THR A 27 -3.35 -0.83 29.28
CA THR A 27 -3.60 -0.53 27.85
C THR A 27 -4.23 0.85 27.61
N GLY A 28 -4.87 1.45 28.63
CA GLY A 28 -5.59 2.72 28.48
C GLY A 28 -4.72 3.90 28.04
N TRP A 29 -3.46 3.97 28.50
CA TRP A 29 -2.53 5.00 28.04
C TRP A 29 -2.16 4.83 26.56
N GLN A 30 -2.04 3.58 26.09
CA GLN A 30 -1.75 3.27 24.69
C GLN A 30 -2.91 3.69 23.79
N ASN A 31 -4.15 3.41 24.21
CA ASN A 31 -5.35 3.84 23.52
C ASN A 31 -5.40 5.37 23.37
N LEU A 32 -5.12 6.12 24.48
CA LEU A 32 -5.07 7.57 24.43
C LEU A 32 -4.01 8.09 23.45
N VAL A 33 -2.80 7.51 23.48
CA VAL A 33 -1.73 7.87 22.56
C VAL A 33 -2.15 7.60 21.12
N MET A 34 -2.80 6.47 20.83
CA MET A 34 -3.24 6.14 19.47
C MET A 34 -4.38 7.05 19.00
N ILE A 35 -5.28 7.47 19.86
CA ILE A 35 -6.28 8.51 19.53
C ILE A 35 -5.58 9.82 19.13
N ILE A 36 -4.54 10.23 19.87
CA ILE A 36 -3.74 11.42 19.52
C ILE A 36 -3.02 11.21 18.18
N VAL A 37 -2.42 10.04 17.95
CA VAL A 37 -1.81 9.69 16.66
C VAL A 37 -2.83 9.79 15.52
N GLY A 38 -4.03 9.24 15.72
CA GLY A 38 -5.13 9.37 14.76
C GLY A 38 -5.50 10.84 14.46
N CYS A 39 -5.58 11.68 15.49
CA CYS A 39 -5.81 13.13 15.34
C CYS A 39 -4.68 13.82 14.57
N VAL A 40 -3.43 13.45 14.81
CA VAL A 40 -2.27 13.98 14.06
C VAL A 40 -2.35 13.56 12.59
N LEU A 41 -2.66 12.29 12.31
CA LEU A 41 -2.85 11.80 10.94
C LEU A 41 -4.01 12.52 10.24
N LEU A 42 -5.13 12.78 10.94
CA LEU A 42 -6.23 13.60 10.41
C LEU A 42 -5.75 15.02 10.07
N TYR A 43 -4.97 15.65 10.93
CA TYR A 43 -4.39 16.96 10.65
C TYR A 43 -3.48 16.92 9.41
N LEU A 44 -2.68 15.89 9.23
CA LEU A 44 -1.85 15.73 8.05
C LEU A 44 -2.69 15.52 6.79
N GLY A 45 -3.73 14.70 6.85
CA GLY A 45 -4.64 14.46 5.72
C GLY A 45 -5.45 15.70 5.34
N ILE A 46 -6.07 16.35 6.30
CA ILE A 46 -6.98 17.48 6.07
C ILE A 46 -6.21 18.80 5.92
N GLY A 47 -5.34 19.12 6.89
CA GLY A 47 -4.64 20.42 6.96
C GLY A 47 -3.47 20.52 5.99
N LYS A 48 -2.70 19.43 5.84
CA LYS A 48 -1.54 19.37 4.94
C LYS A 48 -1.84 18.74 3.59
N LYS A 49 -3.04 18.18 3.40
CA LYS A 49 -3.51 17.53 2.17
C LYS A 49 -2.64 16.33 1.75
N PHE A 50 -2.12 15.59 2.72
CA PHE A 50 -1.33 14.38 2.50
C PHE A 50 -2.27 13.23 2.18
N GLU A 51 -2.35 12.84 0.92
CA GLU A 51 -3.18 11.75 0.39
C GLU A 51 -4.55 11.61 1.12
N PRO A 52 -5.40 12.69 1.08
CA PRO A 52 -6.56 12.80 1.96
C PRO A 52 -7.59 11.67 1.78
N LEU A 53 -7.67 11.09 0.57
CA LEU A 53 -8.65 10.03 0.28
C LEU A 53 -8.43 8.76 1.12
N LEU A 54 -7.20 8.44 1.44
CA LEU A 54 -6.85 7.25 2.22
C LEU A 54 -6.48 7.60 3.66
N LEU A 55 -5.65 8.62 3.85
CA LEU A 55 -5.13 8.95 5.17
C LEU A 55 -6.23 9.36 6.16
N VAL A 56 -7.28 10.04 5.71
CA VAL A 56 -8.42 10.42 6.57
C VAL A 56 -9.17 9.18 7.06
N GLY A 57 -9.42 8.19 6.19
CA GLY A 57 -10.06 6.94 6.57
C GLY A 57 -9.20 6.10 7.51
N ILE A 58 -7.88 5.98 7.23
CA ILE A 58 -6.93 5.28 8.10
C ILE A 58 -6.89 5.93 9.48
N ALA A 59 -6.76 7.26 9.53
CA ALA A 59 -6.70 8.01 10.79
C ALA A 59 -7.97 7.86 11.62
N PHE A 60 -9.13 7.90 10.96
CA PHE A 60 -10.42 7.74 11.65
C PHE A 60 -10.64 6.30 12.11
N GLY A 61 -10.26 5.30 11.31
CA GLY A 61 -10.25 3.89 11.71
C GLY A 61 -9.36 3.63 12.93
N CYS A 62 -8.17 4.25 12.97
CA CYS A 62 -7.28 4.22 14.12
C CYS A 62 -7.94 4.81 15.38
N ILE A 63 -8.65 5.93 15.28
CA ILE A 63 -9.38 6.51 16.40
C ILE A 63 -10.45 5.52 16.87
N LEU A 64 -11.28 5.02 15.96
CA LEU A 64 -12.42 4.14 16.29
C LEU A 64 -11.98 2.85 17.00
N THR A 65 -10.89 2.21 16.54
CA THR A 65 -10.41 0.96 17.14
C THR A 65 -9.83 1.15 18.55
N ASN A 66 -9.31 2.35 18.84
CA ASN A 66 -8.72 2.68 20.14
C ASN A 66 -9.71 3.35 21.11
N LEU A 67 -11.01 3.40 20.78
CA LEU A 67 -12.06 3.82 21.73
C LEU A 67 -12.35 2.66 22.71
N PRO A 68 -12.05 2.81 24.00
CA PRO A 68 -12.27 1.74 24.97
C PRO A 68 -13.76 1.38 25.09
N GLY A 69 -14.07 0.09 25.12
CA GLY A 69 -15.45 -0.41 25.24
C GLY A 69 -16.28 -0.36 23.95
N ALA A 70 -15.78 0.18 22.85
CA ALA A 70 -16.55 0.33 21.60
C ALA A 70 -16.77 -0.98 20.86
N GLY A 71 -15.91 -2.00 21.03
CA GLY A 71 -16.06 -3.33 20.43
C GLY A 71 -16.11 -3.35 18.90
N LEU A 72 -15.51 -2.34 18.23
CA LEU A 72 -15.57 -2.20 16.76
C LEU A 72 -14.57 -3.09 16.04
N TYR A 73 -13.42 -3.38 16.68
CA TYR A 73 -12.36 -4.25 16.17
C TYR A 73 -11.80 -5.08 17.32
N ASN A 74 -11.61 -6.37 17.09
CA ASN A 74 -11.12 -7.32 18.09
C ASN A 74 -9.87 -8.05 17.57
N GLN A 75 -8.70 -7.58 17.97
CA GLN A 75 -7.42 -8.18 17.61
C GLN A 75 -7.37 -9.69 17.97
N GLY A 76 -7.89 -10.07 19.13
CA GLY A 76 -7.88 -11.47 19.57
C GLY A 76 -8.65 -12.43 18.66
N LEU A 77 -9.71 -11.95 17.97
CA LEU A 77 -10.40 -12.77 16.96
C LEU A 77 -9.49 -13.04 15.76
N TRP A 78 -8.69 -12.06 15.34
CA TRP A 78 -7.75 -12.20 14.23
C TRP A 78 -6.52 -13.01 14.61
N ASP A 79 -6.04 -12.90 15.84
CA ASP A 79 -4.97 -13.76 16.37
C ASP A 79 -5.42 -15.24 16.36
N ASN A 80 -6.64 -15.51 16.83
CA ASN A 80 -7.23 -16.84 16.77
C ASN A 80 -7.47 -17.32 15.33
N PHE A 81 -7.89 -16.44 14.42
CA PHE A 81 -8.04 -16.75 13.00
C PHE A 81 -6.73 -17.22 12.36
N MET A 82 -5.59 -16.73 12.83
CA MET A 82 -4.27 -17.11 12.32
C MET A 82 -3.65 -18.30 13.05
N ALA A 83 -4.14 -18.65 14.22
CA ALA A 83 -3.60 -19.76 15.02
C ALA A 83 -4.18 -21.10 14.59
N GLU A 84 -3.37 -22.00 14.07
CA GLU A 84 -3.79 -23.35 13.65
C GLU A 84 -4.19 -24.25 14.83
N PHE A 85 -3.50 -24.08 15.97
CA PHE A 85 -3.75 -24.85 17.19
C PHE A 85 -4.09 -23.91 18.35
N LEU A 86 -4.88 -24.42 19.29
CA LEU A 86 -5.20 -23.70 20.52
C LEU A 86 -3.97 -23.59 21.41
N MET A 87 -3.76 -22.43 22.02
CA MET A 87 -2.71 -22.14 22.98
C MET A 87 -3.30 -21.70 24.32
N ASP A 88 -2.59 -21.93 25.39
CA ASP A 88 -2.92 -21.40 26.73
C ASP A 88 -2.46 -19.95 26.89
N GLU A 89 -2.69 -19.38 28.08
CA GLU A 89 -2.29 -18.00 28.42
C GLU A 89 -0.77 -17.78 28.44
N ASN A 90 0.02 -18.86 28.48
CA ASN A 90 1.49 -18.81 28.46
C ASN A 90 2.07 -19.00 27.06
N GLY A 91 1.20 -19.22 26.04
CA GLY A 91 1.60 -19.49 24.67
C GLY A 91 2.02 -20.94 24.39
N GLU A 92 1.71 -21.87 25.29
CA GLU A 92 1.93 -23.31 25.09
C GLU A 92 0.72 -23.96 24.39
N TYR A 93 0.97 -24.93 23.49
CA TYR A 93 -0.09 -25.62 22.79
C TYR A 93 -0.93 -26.45 23.73
N LEU A 94 -2.26 -26.31 23.65
CA LEU A 94 -3.19 -27.21 24.35
C LEU A 94 -3.15 -28.59 23.70
N LEU A 95 -3.03 -29.64 24.54
CA LEU A 95 -2.95 -31.02 24.10
C LEU A 95 -4.23 -31.77 24.48
N ASN A 96 -4.67 -32.68 23.61
CA ASN A 96 -5.75 -33.63 23.92
C ASN A 96 -5.26 -34.76 24.84
N GLU A 97 -6.15 -35.65 25.23
CA GLU A 97 -5.81 -36.80 26.09
C GLU A 97 -4.76 -37.75 25.50
N LEU A 98 -4.53 -37.67 24.18
CA LEU A 98 -3.53 -38.45 23.45
C LEU A 98 -2.17 -37.73 23.30
N GLY A 99 -2.08 -36.52 23.86
CA GLY A 99 -0.86 -35.69 23.73
C GLY A 99 -0.72 -34.98 22.36
N GLU A 100 -1.78 -34.91 21.55
CA GLU A 100 -1.79 -34.23 20.28
C GLU A 100 -2.29 -32.79 20.44
N LYS A 101 -1.79 -31.86 19.62
CA LYS A 101 -2.23 -30.44 19.61
C LYS A 101 -3.70 -30.35 19.24
N ILE A 102 -4.46 -29.56 19.99
CA ILE A 102 -5.89 -29.35 19.71
C ILE A 102 -6.02 -28.34 18.56
N ALA A 103 -6.66 -28.75 17.46
CA ALA A 103 -6.95 -27.89 16.33
C ALA A 103 -7.87 -26.73 16.75
N ASN A 104 -7.57 -25.53 16.26
CA ASN A 104 -8.35 -24.34 16.55
C ASN A 104 -9.54 -24.24 15.57
N PRO A 105 -10.80 -24.32 16.03
CA PRO A 105 -11.95 -24.20 15.15
C PRO A 105 -12.12 -22.81 14.52
N ALA A 106 -11.44 -21.80 15.07
CA ALA A 106 -11.42 -20.45 14.52
C ALA A 106 -10.38 -20.26 13.39
N TYR A 107 -9.48 -21.23 13.19
CA TYR A 107 -8.46 -21.16 12.16
C TYR A 107 -9.08 -20.96 10.77
N HIS A 108 -8.74 -19.86 10.11
CA HIS A 108 -9.26 -19.42 8.81
C HIS A 108 -10.81 -19.37 8.70
N SER A 109 -11.53 -19.24 9.83
CA SER A 109 -13.00 -19.22 9.86
C SER A 109 -13.54 -17.78 9.79
N TYR A 110 -13.82 -17.28 8.59
CA TYR A 110 -14.51 -16.00 8.41
C TYR A 110 -15.93 -15.99 9.00
N GLY A 111 -16.58 -17.16 9.14
CA GLY A 111 -17.90 -17.27 9.76
C GLY A 111 -17.90 -16.85 11.23
N ILE A 112 -16.83 -17.16 11.98
CA ILE A 112 -16.66 -16.71 13.37
C ILE A 112 -16.46 -15.20 13.41
N ILE A 113 -15.59 -14.65 12.55
CA ILE A 113 -15.38 -13.19 12.45
C ILE A 113 -16.71 -12.46 12.16
N MET A 114 -17.50 -12.94 11.23
CA MET A 114 -18.80 -12.31 10.89
C MET A 114 -19.84 -12.40 12.02
N ARG A 115 -19.77 -13.42 12.88
CA ARG A 115 -20.71 -13.60 13.97
C ARG A 115 -20.32 -12.87 15.25
N GLU A 116 -19.04 -12.81 15.56
CA GLU A 116 -18.50 -12.33 16.84
C GLU A 116 -17.73 -11.02 16.73
N GLY A 117 -17.35 -10.65 15.52
CA GLY A 117 -16.59 -9.42 15.24
C GLY A 117 -17.45 -8.17 15.22
N GLY A 118 -16.81 -7.03 15.45
CA GLY A 118 -17.39 -5.70 15.29
C GLY A 118 -17.45 -5.26 13.82
N LEU A 119 -17.93 -4.04 13.60
CA LEU A 119 -18.06 -3.45 12.25
C LEU A 119 -16.72 -3.42 11.49
N LEU A 120 -15.64 -3.05 12.17
CA LEU A 120 -14.33 -2.91 11.54
C LEU A 120 -13.70 -4.28 11.27
N ASP A 121 -14.03 -5.32 12.05
CA ASP A 121 -13.64 -6.69 11.75
C ASP A 121 -14.27 -7.17 10.44
N ILE A 122 -15.55 -6.86 10.22
CA ILE A 122 -16.26 -7.19 8.97
C ILE A 122 -15.61 -6.47 7.78
N PHE A 123 -15.25 -5.19 7.93
CA PHE A 123 -14.53 -4.46 6.88
C PHE A 123 -13.15 -5.07 6.62
N TYR A 124 -12.46 -5.52 7.66
CA TYR A 124 -11.14 -6.11 7.52
C TYR A 124 -11.13 -7.45 6.76
N ILE A 125 -12.25 -8.18 6.70
CA ILE A 125 -12.39 -9.39 5.85
C ILE A 125 -12.00 -9.07 4.39
N GLY A 126 -12.48 -7.95 3.84
CA GLY A 126 -12.15 -7.55 2.47
C GLY A 126 -10.68 -7.18 2.25
N VAL A 127 -9.97 -6.79 3.31
CA VAL A 127 -8.50 -6.61 3.29
C VAL A 127 -7.81 -7.97 3.30
N LYS A 128 -8.17 -8.84 4.26
CA LYS A 128 -7.55 -10.16 4.46
C LYS A 128 -7.75 -11.09 3.26
N THR A 129 -8.92 -11.01 2.60
CA THR A 129 -9.21 -11.75 1.37
C THR A 129 -8.56 -11.16 0.13
N SER A 130 -7.83 -10.04 0.26
CA SER A 130 -7.24 -9.28 -0.85
C SER A 130 -8.27 -8.69 -1.84
N LEU A 131 -9.56 -8.67 -1.50
CA LEU A 131 -10.62 -8.16 -2.37
C LEU A 131 -10.44 -6.67 -2.65
N TYR A 132 -10.23 -5.87 -1.60
CA TYR A 132 -10.13 -4.41 -1.76
C TYR A 132 -8.90 -3.97 -2.55
N PRO A 133 -7.68 -4.47 -2.30
CA PRO A 133 -6.52 -4.14 -3.13
C PRO A 133 -6.74 -4.43 -4.61
N CYS A 134 -7.33 -5.59 -4.94
CA CYS A 134 -7.63 -5.97 -6.33
C CYS A 134 -8.64 -5.03 -6.98
N LEU A 135 -9.72 -4.65 -6.28
CA LEU A 135 -10.71 -3.71 -6.80
C LEU A 135 -10.14 -2.29 -6.98
N ILE A 136 -9.26 -1.84 -6.09
CA ILE A 136 -8.53 -0.58 -6.30
C ILE A 136 -7.64 -0.67 -7.55
N PHE A 137 -6.94 -1.78 -7.75
CA PHE A 137 -6.15 -1.99 -8.97
C PHE A 137 -7.00 -1.95 -10.24
N MET A 138 -8.23 -2.47 -10.20
CA MET A 138 -9.19 -2.32 -11.32
C MET A 138 -9.50 -0.84 -11.59
N GLY A 139 -9.77 -0.05 -10.56
CA GLY A 139 -9.98 1.40 -10.70
C GLY A 139 -8.75 2.11 -11.25
N VAL A 140 -7.56 1.81 -10.71
CA VAL A 140 -6.28 2.34 -11.21
C VAL A 140 -6.07 1.97 -12.68
N GLY A 141 -6.37 0.73 -13.08
CA GLY A 141 -6.29 0.29 -14.48
C GLY A 141 -7.22 1.09 -15.41
N ALA A 142 -8.45 1.35 -14.97
CA ALA A 142 -9.41 2.17 -15.71
C ALA A 142 -8.97 3.64 -15.84
N MET A 143 -8.23 4.17 -14.86
CA MET A 143 -7.66 5.52 -14.92
C MET A 143 -6.39 5.60 -15.76
N THR A 144 -5.63 4.51 -15.84
CA THR A 144 -4.28 4.48 -16.43
C THR A 144 -4.33 4.50 -17.96
N ASP A 145 -3.43 5.27 -18.58
CA ASP A 145 -3.14 5.22 -20.01
C ASP A 145 -1.77 4.55 -20.21
N PHE A 146 -1.76 3.34 -20.77
CA PHE A 146 -0.55 2.61 -21.12
C PHE A 146 0.07 3.05 -22.45
N GLY A 147 -0.54 3.99 -23.17
CA GLY A 147 -0.01 4.55 -24.41
C GLY A 147 1.44 5.01 -24.32
N PRO A 148 1.82 5.83 -23.29
CA PRO A 148 3.22 6.24 -23.11
C PRO A 148 4.20 5.08 -22.94
N LEU A 149 3.82 4.01 -22.25
CA LEU A 149 4.62 2.79 -22.11
C LEU A 149 4.76 2.04 -23.43
N LEU A 150 3.65 1.85 -24.14
CA LEU A 150 3.61 1.18 -25.45
C LEU A 150 4.37 1.94 -26.51
N SER A 151 4.35 3.27 -26.46
CA SER A 151 5.09 4.13 -27.40
C SER A 151 6.59 4.06 -27.18
N ASN A 152 7.05 3.81 -25.95
CA ASN A 152 8.46 3.65 -25.60
C ASN A 152 8.66 2.48 -24.59
N PRO A 153 8.67 1.22 -25.05
CA PRO A 153 8.81 0.06 -24.17
C PRO A 153 10.11 0.03 -23.33
N LYS A 154 11.14 0.77 -23.76
CA LYS A 154 12.39 0.90 -22.97
C LYS A 154 12.14 1.54 -21.58
N SER A 155 11.04 2.25 -21.41
CA SER A 155 10.64 2.79 -20.10
C SER A 155 10.33 1.71 -19.05
N LEU A 156 10.06 0.45 -19.45
CA LEU A 156 10.00 -0.70 -18.55
C LEU A 156 11.27 -0.87 -17.72
N LEU A 157 12.43 -0.63 -18.33
CA LEU A 157 13.72 -0.72 -17.63
C LEU A 157 13.85 0.32 -16.51
N LEU A 158 13.21 1.49 -16.64
CA LEU A 158 13.21 2.52 -15.60
C LEU A 158 12.28 2.14 -14.43
N GLY A 159 11.13 1.53 -14.73
CA GLY A 159 10.26 0.95 -13.71
C GLY A 159 10.96 -0.18 -12.95
N ALA A 160 11.64 -1.08 -13.68
CA ALA A 160 12.42 -2.14 -13.07
C ALA A 160 13.58 -1.61 -12.21
N ALA A 161 14.31 -0.58 -12.68
CA ALA A 161 15.39 0.05 -11.90
C ALA A 161 14.88 0.69 -10.60
N ALA A 162 13.66 1.21 -10.58
CA ALA A 162 13.06 1.76 -9.37
C ALA A 162 12.73 0.66 -8.33
N GLN A 163 12.57 -0.62 -8.72
CA GLN A 163 12.37 -1.71 -7.76
C GLN A 163 13.63 -2.00 -6.91
N LEU A 164 14.77 -1.38 -7.23
CA LEU A 164 15.97 -1.48 -6.39
C LEU A 164 15.67 -1.16 -4.92
N GLY A 165 14.79 -0.17 -4.65
CA GLY A 165 14.41 0.19 -3.29
C GLY A 165 13.63 -0.90 -2.57
N VAL A 166 12.80 -1.69 -3.28
CA VAL A 166 12.09 -2.84 -2.69
C VAL A 166 13.08 -3.86 -2.16
N PHE A 167 14.01 -4.31 -3.01
CA PHE A 167 14.98 -5.33 -2.62
C PHE A 167 16.03 -4.81 -1.63
N ALA A 168 16.44 -3.55 -1.74
CA ALA A 168 17.36 -2.95 -0.77
C ALA A 168 16.72 -2.83 0.63
N ALA A 169 15.45 -2.45 0.71
CA ALA A 169 14.73 -2.39 1.98
C ALA A 169 14.45 -3.78 2.55
N PHE A 170 14.17 -4.78 1.71
CA PHE A 170 14.07 -6.17 2.10
C PHE A 170 15.36 -6.65 2.79
N ILE A 171 16.52 -6.44 2.15
CA ILE A 171 17.82 -6.80 2.73
C ILE A 171 18.08 -6.04 4.03
N GLY A 172 17.73 -4.74 4.08
CA GLY A 172 17.84 -3.92 5.28
C GLY A 172 16.98 -4.42 6.43
N ALA A 173 15.75 -4.88 6.15
CA ALA A 173 14.85 -5.44 7.15
C ALA A 173 15.39 -6.77 7.71
N ILE A 174 15.89 -7.67 6.86
CA ILE A 174 16.58 -8.89 7.30
C ILE A 174 17.77 -8.55 8.21
N ALA A 175 18.59 -7.56 7.84
CA ALA A 175 19.73 -7.14 8.64
C ALA A 175 19.34 -6.55 10.01
N LEU A 176 18.11 -6.01 10.15
CA LEU A 176 17.56 -5.51 11.42
C LEU A 176 16.83 -6.58 12.25
N GLY A 177 16.83 -7.85 11.79
CA GLY A 177 16.30 -8.99 12.51
C GLY A 177 14.83 -9.32 12.24
N PHE A 178 14.21 -8.78 11.21
CA PHE A 178 12.87 -9.16 10.79
C PHE A 178 12.88 -10.52 10.07
N THR A 179 11.75 -11.25 10.15
CA THR A 179 11.59 -12.51 9.41
C THR A 179 11.53 -12.28 7.90
N GLY A 180 11.62 -13.33 7.09
CA GLY A 180 11.52 -13.21 5.63
C GLY A 180 10.21 -12.58 5.17
N GLU A 181 9.08 -13.00 5.76
CA GLU A 181 7.73 -12.52 5.50
C GLU A 181 7.58 -11.04 5.88
N GLN A 182 8.07 -10.68 7.07
CA GLN A 182 8.06 -9.31 7.56
C GLN A 182 8.95 -8.41 6.70
N ALA A 183 10.15 -8.89 6.35
CA ALA A 183 11.08 -8.15 5.50
C ALA A 183 10.53 -7.95 4.07
N ALA A 184 9.84 -8.95 3.51
CA ALA A 184 9.14 -8.81 2.24
C ALA A 184 8.05 -7.73 2.30
N SER A 185 7.28 -7.73 3.39
CA SER A 185 6.22 -6.75 3.64
C SER A 185 6.75 -5.32 3.86
N ILE A 186 7.91 -5.17 4.49
CA ILE A 186 8.60 -3.89 4.65
C ILE A 186 9.21 -3.45 3.31
N GLY A 187 9.84 -4.38 2.59
CA GLY A 187 10.51 -4.10 1.32
C GLY A 187 9.57 -3.50 0.27
N ILE A 188 8.36 -4.04 0.16
CA ILE A 188 7.40 -3.60 -0.87
C ILE A 188 6.99 -2.13 -0.75
N ILE A 189 7.17 -1.48 0.41
CA ILE A 189 6.95 -0.04 0.59
C ILE A 189 7.77 0.76 -0.45
N GLY A 190 8.95 0.27 -0.81
CA GLY A 190 9.81 0.88 -1.82
C GLY A 190 9.18 0.96 -3.20
N GLY A 191 8.23 0.09 -3.53
CA GLY A 191 7.44 0.19 -4.77
C GLY A 191 6.61 1.46 -4.86
N ALA A 192 6.33 2.10 -3.73
CA ALA A 192 5.43 3.27 -3.61
C ALA A 192 4.02 2.99 -4.16
N ASP A 193 3.51 1.81 -3.84
CA ASP A 193 2.21 1.31 -4.29
C ASP A 193 1.43 0.79 -3.07
N GLY A 194 0.55 1.64 -2.54
CA GLY A 194 -0.21 1.35 -1.33
C GLY A 194 -1.06 0.08 -1.42
N PRO A 195 -1.88 -0.11 -2.45
CA PRO A 195 -2.66 -1.33 -2.62
C PRO A 195 -1.82 -2.61 -2.71
N THR A 196 -0.69 -2.57 -3.42
CA THR A 196 0.26 -3.69 -3.48
C THR A 196 0.88 -3.98 -2.11
N ALA A 197 1.24 -2.93 -1.35
CA ALA A 197 1.77 -3.09 -0.01
C ALA A 197 0.76 -3.77 0.93
N ILE A 198 -0.51 -3.36 0.87
CA ILE A 198 -1.59 -4.00 1.64
C ILE A 198 -1.79 -5.45 1.19
N PHE A 199 -1.83 -5.70 -0.13
CA PHE A 199 -2.02 -7.05 -0.68
C PHE A 199 -0.96 -8.02 -0.19
N LEU A 200 0.31 -7.63 -0.27
CA LEU A 200 1.43 -8.47 0.17
C LEU A 200 1.39 -8.67 1.69
N THR A 201 1.30 -7.58 2.45
CA THR A 201 1.38 -7.61 3.91
C THR A 201 0.22 -8.36 4.54
N SER A 202 -1.00 -8.24 3.99
CA SER A 202 -2.16 -8.99 4.49
C SER A 202 -2.00 -10.52 4.37
N LYS A 203 -1.13 -10.97 3.47
CA LYS A 203 -0.79 -12.39 3.28
C LYS A 203 0.40 -12.84 4.11
N LEU A 204 1.50 -12.06 4.10
CA LEU A 204 2.78 -12.48 4.65
C LEU A 204 3.00 -12.06 6.12
N ALA A 205 2.59 -10.84 6.49
CA ALA A 205 2.80 -10.28 7.83
C ALA A 205 1.63 -9.38 8.26
N PRO A 206 0.43 -9.93 8.46
CA PRO A 206 -0.76 -9.15 8.77
C PRO A 206 -0.64 -8.31 10.05
N GLU A 207 0.19 -8.72 10.99
CA GLU A 207 0.48 -7.98 12.22
C GLU A 207 1.18 -6.62 11.96
N LEU A 208 1.89 -6.48 10.85
CA LEU A 208 2.58 -5.24 10.45
C LEU A 208 1.71 -4.34 9.55
N LEU A 209 0.49 -4.76 9.21
CA LEU A 209 -0.31 -4.10 8.17
C LEU A 209 -0.57 -2.63 8.46
N GLY A 210 -0.93 -2.28 9.69
CA GLY A 210 -1.19 -0.89 10.09
C GLY A 210 0.04 -0.01 9.92
N ALA A 211 1.20 -0.47 10.40
CA ALA A 211 2.46 0.27 10.29
C ALA A 211 2.91 0.45 8.83
N ILE A 212 2.83 -0.61 8.04
CA ILE A 212 3.22 -0.60 6.61
C ILE A 212 2.29 0.29 5.79
N ALA A 213 0.98 0.24 6.04
CA ALA A 213 0.02 1.07 5.32
C ALA A 213 0.23 2.56 5.61
N VAL A 214 0.38 2.94 6.90
CA VAL A 214 0.68 4.33 7.27
C VAL A 214 1.99 4.79 6.64
N ALA A 215 3.04 3.97 6.68
CA ALA A 215 4.31 4.27 6.05
C ALA A 215 4.13 4.48 4.54
N ALA A 216 3.54 3.52 3.81
CA ALA A 216 3.38 3.55 2.37
C ALA A 216 2.60 4.80 1.91
N TYR A 217 1.44 5.08 2.51
CA TYR A 217 0.61 6.22 2.10
C TYR A 217 1.18 7.58 2.53
N SER A 218 1.80 7.66 3.72
CA SER A 218 2.46 8.91 4.16
C SER A 218 3.62 9.29 3.25
N TYR A 219 4.43 8.32 2.80
CA TYR A 219 5.58 8.60 1.92
C TYR A 219 5.17 8.92 0.50
N MET A 220 4.09 8.36 -0.01
CA MET A 220 3.53 8.77 -1.31
C MET A 220 3.20 10.27 -1.31
N ALA A 221 2.65 10.79 -0.22
CA ALA A 221 2.38 12.22 -0.09
C ALA A 221 3.65 13.09 -0.02
N LEU A 222 4.77 12.52 0.43
CA LEU A 222 6.07 13.22 0.52
C LEU A 222 6.89 13.20 -0.78
N ILE A 223 6.42 12.56 -1.85
CA ILE A 223 7.11 12.51 -3.16
C ILE A 223 7.62 13.88 -3.63
N PRO A 224 6.79 14.95 -3.61
CA PRO A 224 7.24 16.27 -4.05
C PRO A 224 8.37 16.87 -3.21
N LEU A 225 8.58 16.39 -1.99
CA LEU A 225 9.64 16.80 -1.10
C LEU A 225 10.88 15.91 -1.23
N ILE A 226 10.69 14.60 -1.36
CA ILE A 226 11.78 13.61 -1.37
C ILE A 226 12.49 13.57 -2.71
N GLN A 227 11.76 13.53 -3.83
CA GLN A 227 12.38 13.33 -5.15
C GLN A 227 13.28 14.50 -5.62
N PRO A 228 12.90 15.80 -5.50
CA PRO A 228 13.69 16.89 -6.06
C PRO A 228 15.13 17.01 -5.54
N PRO A 229 15.44 16.80 -4.26
CA PRO A 229 16.82 16.77 -3.78
C PRO A 229 17.69 15.73 -4.50
N PHE A 230 17.19 14.49 -4.63
CA PHE A 230 17.91 13.39 -5.29
C PHE A 230 18.03 13.60 -6.80
N MET A 231 17.00 14.17 -7.44
CA MET A 231 17.10 14.60 -8.84
C MET A 231 18.24 15.57 -9.06
N LYS A 232 18.42 16.55 -8.15
CA LYS A 232 19.51 17.53 -8.24
C LYS A 232 20.87 16.90 -7.95
N LEU A 233 20.93 15.97 -7.01
CA LEU A 233 22.17 15.31 -6.61
C LEU A 233 22.73 14.39 -7.72
N LEU A 234 21.86 13.62 -8.37
CA LEU A 234 22.27 12.56 -9.30
C LEU A 234 22.31 13.00 -10.78
N THR A 235 21.83 14.19 -11.09
CA THR A 235 21.82 14.69 -12.49
C THR A 235 22.45 16.06 -12.59
N THR A 236 23.04 16.38 -13.75
CA THR A 236 23.59 17.73 -14.03
C THR A 236 22.52 18.67 -14.60
N PRO A 237 22.69 19.99 -14.53
CA PRO A 237 21.79 20.97 -15.15
C PRO A 237 21.57 20.71 -16.65
N GLU A 238 22.60 20.28 -17.38
CA GLU A 238 22.56 19.98 -18.81
C GLU A 238 21.64 18.78 -19.07
N MET A 239 21.76 17.72 -18.27
CA MET A 239 20.90 16.54 -18.34
C MET A 239 19.44 16.88 -18.13
N ARG A 240 19.13 17.80 -17.20
CA ARG A 240 17.74 18.20 -16.87
C ARG A 240 17.09 19.05 -17.96
N LYS A 241 17.90 19.75 -18.79
CA LYS A 241 17.41 20.56 -19.90
C LYS A 241 17.08 19.77 -21.15
N VAL A 242 17.42 18.49 -21.22
CA VAL A 242 17.20 17.63 -22.40
C VAL A 242 15.72 17.59 -22.74
N LYS A 243 15.38 18.02 -23.94
CA LYS A 243 14.03 17.93 -24.49
C LYS A 243 13.87 16.60 -25.21
N MET A 244 12.86 15.84 -24.84
CA MET A 244 12.58 14.57 -25.48
C MET A 244 11.72 14.77 -26.74
N VAL A 245 11.99 13.93 -27.73
CA VAL A 245 11.22 13.92 -28.99
C VAL A 245 9.86 13.28 -28.74
N GLN A 246 8.84 13.79 -29.41
CA GLN A 246 7.48 13.25 -29.35
C GLN A 246 7.48 11.74 -29.63
N THR A 247 6.76 11.00 -28.81
CA THR A 247 6.61 9.53 -28.94
C THR A 247 5.68 9.19 -30.11
N ARG A 248 5.82 7.95 -30.64
CA ARG A 248 4.92 7.45 -31.67
C ARG A 248 3.48 7.36 -31.18
N GLN A 249 2.54 7.50 -32.08
CA GLN A 249 1.14 7.18 -31.77
C GLN A 249 0.97 5.67 -31.63
N VAL A 250 0.19 5.26 -30.63
CA VAL A 250 -0.15 3.86 -30.37
C VAL A 250 -1.52 3.57 -30.95
N SER A 251 -1.65 2.47 -31.68
CA SER A 251 -2.93 2.07 -32.26
C SER A 251 -3.90 1.56 -31.20
N LYS A 252 -5.21 1.66 -31.48
CA LYS A 252 -6.26 1.13 -30.60
C LYS A 252 -6.10 -0.38 -30.38
N THR A 253 -5.71 -1.12 -31.41
CA THR A 253 -5.47 -2.56 -31.34
C THR A 253 -4.33 -2.90 -30.36
N GLU A 254 -3.20 -2.17 -30.42
CA GLU A 254 -2.11 -2.35 -29.45
C GLU A 254 -2.58 -2.11 -28.01
N LYS A 255 -3.39 -1.08 -27.77
CA LYS A 255 -3.92 -0.75 -26.45
C LYS A 255 -4.89 -1.81 -25.90
N ILE A 256 -5.63 -2.50 -26.75
CA ILE A 256 -6.54 -3.60 -26.37
C ILE A 256 -5.78 -4.92 -26.15
N ILE A 257 -4.82 -5.23 -27.01
CA ILE A 257 -4.06 -6.48 -26.93
C ILE A 257 -3.11 -6.47 -25.71
N PHE A 258 -2.51 -5.33 -25.40
CA PHE A 258 -1.51 -5.19 -24.33
C PHE A 258 -1.98 -5.72 -22.96
N PRO A 259 -3.14 -5.30 -22.40
CA PRO A 259 -3.59 -5.79 -21.11
C PRO A 259 -3.83 -7.31 -21.10
N ILE A 260 -4.30 -7.88 -22.21
CA ILE A 260 -4.50 -9.33 -22.33
C ILE A 260 -3.16 -10.06 -22.31
N LEU A 261 -2.19 -9.60 -23.11
CA LEU A 261 -0.85 -10.20 -23.17
C LEU A 261 -0.13 -10.12 -21.82
N VAL A 262 -0.17 -8.96 -21.16
CA VAL A 262 0.48 -8.77 -19.85
C VAL A 262 -0.16 -9.69 -18.81
N THR A 263 -1.50 -9.77 -18.76
CA THR A 263 -2.19 -10.66 -17.83
C THR A 263 -1.76 -12.12 -18.03
N VAL A 264 -1.85 -12.62 -19.26
CA VAL A 264 -1.52 -14.02 -19.55
C VAL A 264 -0.04 -14.30 -19.25
N PHE A 265 0.87 -13.45 -19.76
CA PHE A 265 2.31 -13.68 -19.62
C PHE A 265 2.75 -13.62 -18.14
N VAL A 266 2.32 -12.59 -17.40
CA VAL A 266 2.74 -12.39 -16.01
C VAL A 266 2.11 -13.43 -15.09
N ALA A 267 0.81 -13.76 -15.27
CA ALA A 267 0.14 -14.77 -14.45
C ALA A 267 0.66 -16.19 -14.71
N MET A 268 1.10 -16.50 -15.93
CA MET A 268 1.75 -17.78 -16.22
C MET A 268 3.15 -17.88 -15.61
N LEU A 269 3.86 -16.75 -15.49
CA LEU A 269 5.19 -16.70 -14.88
C LEU A 269 5.13 -16.71 -13.36
N LEU A 270 4.22 -15.95 -12.79
CA LEU A 270 4.01 -15.76 -11.35
C LEU A 270 2.50 -15.79 -11.04
N PRO A 271 1.91 -16.97 -10.79
CA PRO A 271 0.47 -17.12 -10.56
C PRO A 271 -0.09 -16.23 -9.45
N ASP A 272 0.68 -15.99 -8.38
CA ASP A 272 0.29 -15.14 -7.26
C ASP A 272 0.05 -13.67 -7.63
N THR A 273 0.55 -13.22 -8.77
CA THR A 273 0.27 -11.87 -9.29
C THR A 273 -1.08 -11.74 -9.98
N ALA A 274 -1.69 -12.87 -10.36
CA ALA A 274 -2.89 -12.88 -11.20
C ALA A 274 -4.05 -12.01 -10.65
N PRO A 275 -4.35 -12.00 -9.34
CA PRO A 275 -5.41 -11.15 -8.81
C PRO A 275 -5.15 -9.65 -9.02
N LEU A 276 -3.92 -9.18 -8.74
CA LEU A 276 -3.58 -7.76 -8.89
C LEU A 276 -3.47 -7.34 -10.36
N ILE A 277 -2.62 -8.04 -11.12
CA ILE A 277 -2.38 -7.72 -12.53
C ILE A 277 -3.65 -7.95 -13.36
N GLY A 278 -4.39 -9.02 -13.09
CA GLY A 278 -5.65 -9.29 -13.77
C GLY A 278 -6.67 -8.18 -13.58
N CYS A 279 -6.86 -7.70 -12.34
CA CYS A 279 -7.76 -6.60 -12.04
C CYS A 279 -7.29 -5.28 -12.67
N LEU A 280 -5.98 -4.96 -12.59
CA LEU A 280 -5.39 -3.78 -13.23
C LEU A 280 -5.67 -3.78 -14.75
N MET A 281 -5.39 -4.89 -15.40
CA MET A 281 -5.53 -5.03 -16.85
C MET A 281 -6.99 -5.11 -17.28
N LEU A 282 -7.88 -5.70 -16.46
CA LEU A 282 -9.33 -5.70 -16.71
C LEU A 282 -9.89 -4.27 -16.68
N GLY A 283 -9.50 -3.48 -15.66
CA GLY A 283 -9.91 -2.07 -15.59
C GLY A 283 -9.44 -1.27 -16.81
N ASN A 284 -8.19 -1.49 -17.24
CA ASN A 284 -7.66 -0.86 -18.44
C ASN A 284 -8.40 -1.31 -19.72
N LEU A 285 -8.72 -2.58 -19.82
CA LEU A 285 -9.48 -3.11 -20.94
C LEU A 285 -10.88 -2.46 -21.03
N PHE A 286 -11.56 -2.21 -19.91
CA PHE A 286 -12.83 -1.48 -19.89
C PHE A 286 -12.72 -0.11 -20.55
N LYS A 287 -11.61 0.59 -20.33
CA LYS A 287 -11.34 1.91 -20.91
C LYS A 287 -11.00 1.82 -22.40
N GLU A 288 -10.06 0.96 -22.78
CA GLU A 288 -9.45 0.98 -24.12
C GLU A 288 -10.36 0.39 -25.21
N THR A 289 -11.34 -0.45 -24.85
CA THR A 289 -12.33 -0.96 -25.82
C THR A 289 -13.23 0.15 -26.38
N GLY A 290 -13.57 1.14 -25.53
CA GLY A 290 -14.55 2.17 -25.85
C GLY A 290 -15.99 1.63 -25.99
N LEU A 291 -16.20 0.37 -25.60
CA LEU A 291 -17.53 -0.29 -25.60
C LEU A 291 -18.10 -0.42 -24.18
N THR A 292 -17.25 -0.30 -23.20
CA THR A 292 -17.54 -0.51 -21.77
C THR A 292 -17.29 0.77 -20.94
N ASP A 293 -17.52 1.95 -21.52
CA ASP A 293 -17.26 3.24 -20.87
C ASP A 293 -18.00 3.38 -19.53
N ARG A 294 -19.24 2.85 -19.42
CA ARG A 294 -19.98 2.84 -18.17
C ARG A 294 -19.30 2.02 -17.07
N LEU A 295 -18.69 0.89 -17.40
CA LEU A 295 -17.94 0.06 -16.45
C LEU A 295 -16.63 0.74 -16.09
N SER A 296 -15.94 1.34 -17.06
CA SER A 296 -14.74 2.14 -16.84
C SER A 296 -15.03 3.31 -15.88
N ASP A 297 -16.11 4.06 -16.12
CA ASP A 297 -16.52 5.18 -15.26
C ASP A 297 -16.86 4.70 -13.83
N THR A 298 -17.62 3.62 -13.71
CA THR A 298 -17.94 3.02 -12.40
C THR A 298 -16.69 2.56 -11.67
N ALA A 299 -15.75 1.89 -12.36
CA ALA A 299 -14.53 1.37 -11.76
C ALA A 299 -13.63 2.48 -11.21
N GLN A 300 -13.43 3.56 -12.00
CA GLN A 300 -12.53 4.65 -11.63
C GLN A 300 -13.14 5.66 -10.63
N ASN A 301 -14.46 5.69 -10.47
CA ASN A 301 -15.17 6.64 -9.61
C ASN A 301 -15.90 5.92 -8.46
N ALA A 302 -17.10 5.38 -8.69
CA ALA A 302 -17.96 4.87 -7.63
C ALA A 302 -17.33 3.68 -6.90
N LEU A 303 -16.87 2.65 -7.64
CA LEU A 303 -16.28 1.46 -7.04
C LEU A 303 -15.01 1.80 -6.26
N MET A 304 -14.10 2.58 -6.88
CA MET A 304 -12.85 2.97 -6.23
C MET A 304 -13.10 3.77 -4.96
N ASN A 305 -14.06 4.71 -4.95
CA ASN A 305 -14.38 5.51 -3.78
C ASN A 305 -14.98 4.65 -2.65
N ILE A 306 -15.93 3.75 -2.96
CA ILE A 306 -16.53 2.84 -1.97
C ILE A 306 -15.44 1.95 -1.35
N VAL A 307 -14.63 1.31 -2.19
CA VAL A 307 -13.57 0.42 -1.71
C VAL A 307 -12.51 1.18 -0.92
N THR A 308 -12.20 2.42 -1.31
CA THR A 308 -11.25 3.27 -0.56
C THR A 308 -11.76 3.56 0.85
N VAL A 309 -13.05 3.86 1.03
CA VAL A 309 -13.65 4.07 2.36
C VAL A 309 -13.51 2.81 3.22
N LEU A 310 -13.91 1.66 2.68
CA LEU A 310 -13.87 0.38 3.42
C LEU A 310 -12.42 -0.03 3.74
N LEU A 311 -11.53 0.03 2.75
CA LEU A 311 -10.12 -0.32 2.91
C LEU A 311 -9.42 0.57 3.93
N SER A 312 -9.52 1.90 3.77
CA SER A 312 -8.80 2.83 4.61
C SER A 312 -9.25 2.74 6.07
N THR A 313 -10.54 2.61 6.33
CA THR A 313 -11.10 2.47 7.68
C THR A 313 -10.68 1.13 8.30
N ALA A 314 -10.75 0.03 7.53
CA ALA A 314 -10.32 -1.30 8.00
C ALA A 314 -8.81 -1.37 8.30
N VAL A 315 -7.98 -0.77 7.45
CA VAL A 315 -6.53 -0.69 7.69
C VAL A 315 -6.23 0.16 8.93
N GLY A 316 -6.92 1.28 9.10
CA GLY A 316 -6.81 2.09 10.31
C GLY A 316 -7.18 1.32 11.57
N ALA A 317 -8.14 0.39 11.48
CA ALA A 317 -8.55 -0.45 12.60
C ALA A 317 -7.44 -1.38 13.10
N THR A 318 -6.50 -1.80 12.27
CA THR A 318 -5.35 -2.63 12.69
C THR A 318 -4.31 -1.87 13.51
N MET A 319 -4.44 -0.54 13.63
CA MET A 319 -3.55 0.30 14.43
C MET A 319 -3.95 0.28 15.91
N VAL A 320 -3.94 -0.89 16.52
CA VAL A 320 -4.22 -1.08 17.95
C VAL A 320 -2.99 -0.67 18.76
N GLY A 321 -3.20 0.04 19.90
CA GLY A 321 -2.11 0.60 20.68
C GLY A 321 -1.07 -0.42 21.14
N THR A 322 -1.49 -1.62 21.49
CA THR A 322 -0.61 -2.70 21.96
C THR A 322 0.34 -3.24 20.89
N THR A 323 -0.11 -3.29 19.63
CA THR A 323 0.66 -3.82 18.50
C THR A 323 1.39 -2.71 17.73
N PHE A 324 0.86 -1.49 17.73
CA PHE A 324 1.41 -0.38 16.94
C PHE A 324 2.53 0.38 17.66
N LEU A 325 2.43 0.59 18.99
CA LEU A 325 3.41 1.37 19.78
C LEU A 325 4.63 0.49 20.15
N THR A 326 5.33 -0.02 19.15
CA THR A 326 6.50 -0.89 19.32
C THR A 326 7.75 -0.28 18.67
N ALA A 327 8.93 -0.74 19.09
CA ALA A 327 10.19 -0.38 18.43
C ALA A 327 10.24 -0.85 16.97
N GLU A 328 9.52 -1.92 16.66
CA GLU A 328 9.42 -2.46 15.30
C GLU A 328 8.69 -1.50 14.36
N THR A 329 7.60 -0.89 14.81
CA THR A 329 6.91 0.15 14.03
C THR A 329 7.84 1.31 13.67
N LEU A 330 8.69 1.76 14.60
CA LEU A 330 9.65 2.81 14.31
C LEU A 330 10.70 2.37 13.29
N LYS A 331 11.20 1.13 13.39
CA LYS A 331 12.10 0.56 12.38
C LYS A 331 11.44 0.51 11.00
N ILE A 332 10.16 0.09 10.90
CA ILE A 332 9.39 0.05 9.65
C ILE A 332 9.28 1.44 9.04
N VAL A 333 8.96 2.46 9.85
CA VAL A 333 8.86 3.85 9.40
C VAL A 333 10.19 4.32 8.81
N VAL A 334 11.32 4.10 9.48
CA VAL A 334 12.63 4.51 8.98
C VAL A 334 13.02 3.75 7.71
N LEU A 335 12.84 2.41 7.70
CA LEU A 335 13.13 1.58 6.53
C LEU A 335 12.27 1.96 5.33
N GLY A 336 11.00 2.30 5.54
CA GLY A 336 10.10 2.73 4.47
C GLY A 336 10.56 4.03 3.79
N VAL A 337 11.03 5.04 4.57
CA VAL A 337 11.63 6.25 4.00
C VAL A 337 12.87 5.90 3.18
N CYS A 338 13.76 5.07 3.73
CA CYS A 338 14.97 4.63 3.04
C CYS A 338 14.63 3.85 1.74
N ALA A 339 13.65 2.95 1.80
CA ALA A 339 13.16 2.21 0.65
C ALA A 339 12.71 3.14 -0.48
N PHE A 340 11.91 4.14 -0.12
CA PHE A 340 11.37 5.12 -1.06
C PHE A 340 12.47 5.99 -1.69
N ILE A 341 13.45 6.42 -0.89
CA ILE A 341 14.62 7.16 -1.38
C ILE A 341 15.42 6.28 -2.34
N LEU A 342 15.70 5.03 -1.97
CA LEU A 342 16.49 4.11 -2.79
C LEU A 342 15.78 3.74 -4.09
N SER A 343 14.45 3.64 -4.10
CA SER A 343 13.66 3.46 -5.32
C SER A 343 13.78 4.68 -6.26
N THR A 344 13.69 5.89 -5.70
CA THR A 344 13.90 7.12 -6.48
C THR A 344 15.33 7.19 -7.05
N VAL A 345 16.33 6.85 -6.24
CA VAL A 345 17.74 6.78 -6.65
C VAL A 345 17.93 5.74 -7.74
N GLY A 346 17.41 4.53 -7.57
CA GLY A 346 17.49 3.45 -8.56
C GLY A 346 16.91 3.86 -9.91
N GLY A 347 15.70 4.42 -9.91
CA GLY A 347 15.07 4.94 -11.12
C GLY A 347 15.87 6.06 -11.78
N LEU A 348 16.41 7.02 -11.00
CA LEU A 348 17.27 8.10 -11.53
C LEU A 348 18.59 7.57 -12.09
N LEU A 349 19.24 6.62 -11.44
CA LEU A 349 20.45 5.98 -11.96
C LEU A 349 20.18 5.24 -13.27
N GLY A 350 19.05 4.53 -13.35
CA GLY A 350 18.56 3.94 -14.60
C GLY A 350 18.36 5.01 -15.69
N GLY A 351 17.77 6.15 -15.32
CA GLY A 351 17.61 7.31 -16.22
C GLY A 351 18.93 7.89 -16.71
N VAL A 352 19.92 8.02 -15.82
CA VAL A 352 21.29 8.49 -16.18
C VAL A 352 21.99 7.46 -17.09
N ALA A 353 21.86 6.18 -16.80
CA ALA A 353 22.39 5.14 -17.69
C ALA A 353 21.75 5.21 -19.07
N MET A 354 20.44 5.37 -19.14
CA MET A 354 19.70 5.51 -20.41
C MET A 354 20.09 6.80 -21.15
N TYR A 355 20.31 7.92 -20.44
CA TYR A 355 20.84 9.15 -21.02
C TYR A 355 22.19 8.91 -21.71
N LYS A 356 23.13 8.24 -21.03
CA LYS A 356 24.46 7.93 -21.58
C LYS A 356 24.37 6.98 -22.79
N LEU A 357 23.60 5.91 -22.67
CA LEU A 357 23.40 4.92 -23.75
C LEU A 357 22.74 5.52 -25.00
N THR A 358 21.84 6.49 -24.81
CA THR A 358 21.15 7.17 -25.91
C THR A 358 21.86 8.42 -26.41
N LYS A 359 23.10 8.69 -25.94
CA LYS A 359 23.87 9.88 -26.27
C LYS A 359 23.10 11.19 -26.07
N GLY A 360 22.46 11.31 -24.91
CA GLY A 360 21.76 12.53 -24.50
C GLY A 360 20.34 12.71 -25.03
N LYS A 361 19.72 11.69 -25.63
CA LYS A 361 18.35 11.78 -26.17
C LYS A 361 17.26 11.60 -25.12
N VAL A 362 17.52 10.93 -24.01
CA VAL A 362 16.57 10.67 -22.93
C VAL A 362 16.89 11.56 -21.74
N ASN A 363 15.89 12.27 -21.22
CA ASN A 363 16.04 13.07 -20.02
C ASN A 363 16.03 12.15 -18.78
N PRO A 364 17.08 12.11 -17.95
CA PRO A 364 17.18 11.19 -16.83
C PRO A 364 16.14 11.43 -15.74
N LEU A 365 15.52 12.61 -15.68
CA LEU A 365 14.48 12.92 -14.69
C LEU A 365 13.27 11.97 -14.80
N ILE A 366 12.98 11.41 -15.99
CA ILE A 366 11.85 10.48 -16.13
C ILE A 366 12.07 9.18 -15.34
N GLY A 367 13.33 8.84 -15.03
CA GLY A 367 13.65 7.67 -14.22
C GLY A 367 13.10 7.74 -12.79
N SER A 368 13.03 8.94 -12.19
CA SER A 368 12.44 9.09 -10.86
C SER A 368 10.93 8.78 -10.84
N ALA A 369 10.26 8.79 -11.99
CA ALA A 369 8.87 8.40 -12.11
C ALA A 369 8.68 6.87 -12.17
N GLY A 370 9.76 6.08 -12.16
CA GLY A 370 9.68 4.61 -12.12
C GLY A 370 9.06 4.02 -10.84
N VAL A 371 8.86 4.82 -9.80
CA VAL A 371 8.05 4.44 -8.63
C VAL A 371 6.56 4.45 -8.98
N SER A 372 5.78 3.56 -8.37
CA SER A 372 4.37 3.32 -8.75
C SER A 372 3.38 4.42 -8.38
N ALA A 373 3.81 5.51 -7.79
CA ALA A 373 2.92 6.60 -7.38
C ALA A 373 2.38 7.40 -8.60
N VAL A 374 1.35 6.87 -9.22
CA VAL A 374 0.72 7.40 -10.44
C VAL A 374 -0.37 8.41 -10.08
N PRO A 375 -0.42 9.60 -10.73
CA PRO A 375 0.55 10.21 -11.64
C PRO A 375 1.54 11.14 -10.92
N MET A 376 1.64 11.10 -9.60
CA MET A 376 2.32 12.10 -8.78
C MET A 376 3.83 12.19 -9.11
N ALA A 377 4.52 11.04 -9.18
CA ALA A 377 5.95 11.01 -9.50
C ALA A 377 6.25 11.55 -10.90
N ALA A 378 5.40 11.26 -11.88
CA ALA A 378 5.52 11.81 -13.24
C ALA A 378 5.33 13.33 -13.26
N ARG A 379 4.41 13.88 -12.46
CA ARG A 379 4.21 15.33 -12.32
C ARG A 379 5.44 16.01 -11.71
N VAL A 380 6.06 15.41 -10.69
CA VAL A 380 7.29 15.94 -10.08
C VAL A 380 8.43 15.97 -11.09
N SER A 381 8.61 14.91 -11.88
CA SER A 381 9.60 14.85 -12.97
C SER A 381 9.37 15.96 -14.00
N ASN A 382 8.11 16.17 -14.41
CA ASN A 382 7.72 17.22 -15.33
C ASN A 382 8.01 18.63 -14.78
N THR A 383 7.57 18.90 -13.55
CA THR A 383 7.79 20.20 -12.88
C THR A 383 9.27 20.51 -12.73
N MET A 384 10.10 19.51 -12.40
CA MET A 384 11.54 19.67 -12.33
C MET A 384 12.15 19.93 -13.70
N GLY A 385 11.72 19.25 -14.75
CA GLY A 385 12.18 19.50 -16.13
C GLY A 385 11.86 20.91 -16.61
N GLN A 386 10.62 21.37 -16.38
CA GLN A 386 10.18 22.72 -16.73
C GLN A 386 10.94 23.82 -15.97
N LYS A 387 11.37 23.57 -14.74
CA LYS A 387 12.19 24.50 -13.96
C LYS A 387 13.54 24.82 -14.63
N TYR A 388 14.12 23.89 -15.38
CA TYR A 388 15.40 24.05 -16.08
C TYR A 388 15.22 24.41 -17.56
N ASN A 389 14.10 24.03 -18.15
CA ASN A 389 13.72 24.39 -19.53
C ASN A 389 12.18 24.46 -19.62
N PRO A 390 11.59 25.68 -19.64
CA PRO A 390 10.13 25.87 -19.65
C PRO A 390 9.41 25.17 -20.82
N SER A 391 10.10 24.92 -21.94
CA SER A 391 9.54 24.22 -23.09
C SER A 391 9.61 22.70 -22.97
N ASN A 392 10.09 22.17 -21.85
CA ASN A 392 10.32 20.74 -21.66
C ASN A 392 9.11 20.09 -20.98
N PHE A 393 8.23 19.48 -21.77
CA PHE A 393 7.05 18.76 -21.28
C PHE A 393 7.37 17.27 -21.13
N LEU A 394 7.85 16.88 -19.94
CA LEU A 394 8.24 15.49 -19.66
C LEU A 394 7.09 14.59 -19.21
N LEU A 395 5.89 15.12 -18.95
CA LEU A 395 4.80 14.38 -18.34
C LEU A 395 4.50 13.06 -19.07
N MET A 396 4.27 13.13 -20.38
CA MET A 396 3.96 11.94 -21.18
C MET A 396 5.11 10.94 -21.21
N HIS A 397 6.34 11.42 -21.22
CA HIS A 397 7.53 10.55 -21.18
C HIS A 397 7.73 9.91 -19.80
N ALA A 398 7.41 10.62 -18.73
CA ALA A 398 7.51 10.17 -17.35
C ALA A 398 6.37 9.19 -16.97
N MET A 399 5.21 9.29 -17.64
CA MET A 399 4.10 8.34 -17.44
C MET A 399 4.47 6.91 -17.85
N GLY A 400 5.31 6.72 -18.87
CA GLY A 400 5.77 5.40 -19.27
C GLY A 400 6.47 4.65 -18.13
N PRO A 401 7.57 5.17 -17.56
CA PRO A 401 8.22 4.59 -16.38
C PRO A 401 7.30 4.48 -15.18
N ASN A 402 6.40 5.45 -14.96
CA ASN A 402 5.49 5.49 -13.82
C ASN A 402 4.51 4.30 -13.85
N VAL A 403 3.93 4.03 -15.00
CA VAL A 403 3.03 2.89 -15.20
C VAL A 403 3.81 1.57 -15.20
N ALA A 404 5.04 1.56 -15.73
CA ALA A 404 5.95 0.42 -15.64
C ALA A 404 6.26 0.06 -14.18
N GLY A 405 6.35 1.06 -13.28
CA GLY A 405 6.49 0.87 -11.85
C GLY A 405 5.35 0.09 -11.22
N VAL A 406 4.09 0.38 -11.60
CA VAL A 406 2.90 -0.34 -11.10
C VAL A 406 2.95 -1.82 -11.45
N ILE A 407 3.29 -2.13 -12.71
CA ILE A 407 3.49 -3.52 -13.13
C ILE A 407 4.66 -4.14 -12.35
N GLY A 408 5.76 -3.39 -12.18
CA GLY A 408 6.95 -3.83 -11.46
C GLY A 408 6.68 -4.13 -9.99
N SER A 409 5.95 -3.27 -9.27
CA SER A 409 5.58 -3.50 -7.86
C SER A 409 4.67 -4.71 -7.71
N ALA A 410 3.69 -4.90 -8.60
CA ALA A 410 2.82 -6.07 -8.58
C ALA A 410 3.60 -7.37 -8.84
N ILE A 411 4.55 -7.36 -9.80
CA ILE A 411 5.44 -8.50 -10.06
C ILE A 411 6.35 -8.78 -8.86
N ALA A 412 6.93 -7.72 -8.24
CA ALA A 412 7.76 -7.87 -7.06
C ALA A 412 6.96 -8.48 -5.89
N ALA A 413 5.71 -8.05 -5.70
CA ALA A 413 4.83 -8.63 -4.67
C ALA A 413 4.55 -10.13 -4.94
N GLY A 414 4.20 -10.50 -6.17
CA GLY A 414 3.98 -11.90 -6.51
C GLY A 414 5.23 -12.76 -6.34
N PHE A 415 6.40 -12.23 -6.73
CA PHE A 415 7.68 -12.90 -6.48
C PHE A 415 7.93 -13.12 -4.98
N LEU A 416 7.72 -12.09 -4.16
CA LEU A 416 7.91 -12.19 -2.71
C LEU A 416 6.90 -13.17 -2.08
N ILE A 417 5.64 -13.21 -2.56
CA ILE A 417 4.65 -14.19 -2.10
C ILE A 417 5.09 -15.61 -2.49
N SER A 418 5.54 -15.83 -3.72
CA SER A 418 5.96 -17.16 -4.16
C SER A 418 7.18 -17.71 -3.40
N VAL A 419 8.01 -16.82 -2.84
CA VAL A 419 9.23 -17.21 -2.07
C VAL A 419 8.93 -17.37 -0.59
N PHE A 420 8.07 -16.54 -0.01
CA PHE A 420 7.85 -16.45 1.44
C PHE A 420 6.42 -16.81 1.88
N GLY A 421 5.50 -17.04 0.96
CA GLY A 421 4.09 -17.33 1.26
C GLY A 421 3.75 -18.83 1.27
N ALA A 422 4.74 -19.70 1.33
CA ALA A 422 4.57 -21.16 1.31
C ALA A 422 4.37 -21.75 2.71
#